data_c6fc5a74478b0b62b3da833d1c88b3d3
#
_entry.id   c6fc5a74478b0b62b3da833d1c88b3d3
#
_cell.length_a   1.000
_cell.length_b   1.000
_cell.length_c   1.000
_cell.angle_alpha   90.00
_cell.angle_beta   90.00
_cell.angle_gamma   90.00
#
_symmetry.space_group_name_H-M   'P 1'
#
loop_
_entity.id
_entity.type
_entity.pdbx_description
1 polymer ?
#
loop_
_entity_poly.entity_id
_entity_poly.type
_entity_poly.pdbx_seq_one_letter_code
_entity_poly.pdbx_strand_id
1 'polypeptide(L)'
;SAGEVLVKTLACGICGSDLHALRHGHEMVKSQKETGGPLVYDASRDLIMGHEFCAEILEVGSGVPDHLTSGDIVCSMPVLVRSDGVHTIGYSNEFPGGYAEHMLLSSQLLLPVRNGLSAAEAALTEPMAVGRHAVEKSSATGDDVCLVIGCGPVGLAVIAALKQKGLGPVLAADFSPRR
;
A
#
# COMPACT_ATOMS: atom_id res chain seq x y z
N SER A 1 -14.01 6.24 15.49
CA SER A 1 -14.79 5.07 15.99
C SER A 1 -13.89 4.12 16.79
N ALA A 2 -14.45 2.99 17.29
CA ALA A 2 -13.66 2.01 18.04
C ALA A 2 -12.64 1.32 17.12
N GLY A 3 -11.36 1.23 17.60
CA GLY A 3 -10.27 0.61 16.85
C GLY A 3 -9.76 1.41 15.65
N GLU A 4 -10.26 2.62 15.45
CA GLU A 4 -9.85 3.50 14.36
C GLU A 4 -9.01 4.68 14.86
N VAL A 5 -8.15 5.18 13.98
CA VAL A 5 -7.43 6.45 14.18
C VAL A 5 -7.74 7.41 13.04
N LEU A 6 -7.84 8.70 13.34
CA LEU A 6 -7.83 9.77 12.35
C LEU A 6 -6.38 10.17 12.12
N VAL A 7 -5.96 10.21 10.86
CA VAL A 7 -4.60 10.57 10.51
C VAL A 7 -4.55 11.70 9.49
N LYS A 8 -3.45 12.45 9.51
CA LYS A 8 -3.06 13.41 8.49
C LYS A 8 -2.04 12.79 7.56
N THR A 9 -2.29 12.81 6.27
CA THR A 9 -1.31 12.35 5.28
C THR A 9 -0.08 13.26 5.25
N LEU A 10 1.10 12.67 5.37
CA LEU A 10 2.38 13.38 5.28
C LEU A 10 3.04 13.18 3.93
N ALA A 11 2.92 11.99 3.35
CA ALA A 11 3.40 11.64 2.03
C ALA A 11 2.56 10.49 1.46
N CYS A 12 2.37 10.49 0.15
CA CYS A 12 1.71 9.40 -0.56
C CYS A 12 2.36 9.19 -1.93
N GLY A 13 2.73 7.96 -2.24
CA GLY A 13 3.21 7.53 -3.55
C GLY A 13 2.09 7.47 -4.58
N ILE A 14 2.47 7.49 -5.86
CA ILE A 14 1.56 7.27 -6.99
C ILE A 14 1.84 5.89 -7.57
N CYS A 15 0.93 4.96 -7.35
CA CYS A 15 1.02 3.61 -7.89
C CYS A 15 0.59 3.57 -9.36
N GLY A 16 1.12 2.61 -10.10
CA GLY A 16 0.63 2.32 -11.46
C GLY A 16 -0.86 1.94 -11.49
N SER A 17 -1.38 1.33 -10.44
CA SER A 17 -2.80 1.00 -10.30
C SER A 17 -3.70 2.25 -10.19
N ASP A 18 -3.23 3.35 -9.58
CA ASP A 18 -3.99 4.61 -9.54
C ASP A 18 -4.15 5.18 -10.95
N LEU A 19 -3.06 5.17 -11.73
CA LEU A 19 -3.09 5.62 -13.12
C LEU A 19 -3.97 4.71 -14.01
N HIS A 20 -4.01 3.42 -13.71
CA HIS A 20 -4.88 2.47 -14.38
C HIS A 20 -6.34 2.71 -14.01
N ALA A 21 -6.66 2.88 -12.74
CA ALA A 21 -8.00 3.20 -12.26
C ALA A 21 -8.55 4.51 -12.86
N LEU A 22 -7.70 5.53 -12.99
CA LEU A 22 -8.08 6.80 -13.61
C LEU A 22 -8.51 6.63 -15.08
N ARG A 23 -7.90 5.71 -15.82
CA ARG A 23 -8.16 5.50 -17.24
C ARG A 23 -9.21 4.41 -17.51
N HIS A 24 -9.29 3.40 -16.66
CA HIS A 24 -10.02 2.16 -16.86
C HIS A 24 -10.87 1.75 -15.65
N GLY A 25 -11.34 2.72 -14.85
CA GLY A 25 -12.06 2.45 -13.60
C GLY A 25 -13.29 1.58 -13.76
N HIS A 26 -14.09 1.79 -14.82
CA HIS A 26 -15.28 0.98 -15.08
C HIS A 26 -14.93 -0.49 -15.39
N GLU A 27 -13.88 -0.72 -16.20
CA GLU A 27 -13.40 -2.06 -16.53
C GLU A 27 -12.81 -2.75 -15.31
N MET A 28 -12.08 -2.02 -14.46
CA MET A 28 -11.56 -2.54 -13.19
C MET A 28 -12.69 -3.01 -12.28
N VAL A 29 -13.70 -2.17 -12.04
CA VAL A 29 -14.84 -2.52 -11.19
C VAL A 29 -15.60 -3.71 -11.76
N LYS A 30 -15.82 -3.75 -13.09
CA LYS A 30 -16.46 -4.88 -13.75
C LYS A 30 -15.68 -6.18 -13.51
N SER A 31 -14.37 -6.19 -13.78
CA SER A 31 -13.51 -7.35 -13.56
C SER A 31 -13.49 -7.80 -12.10
N GLN A 32 -13.43 -6.87 -11.16
CA GLN A 32 -13.46 -7.19 -9.74
C GLN A 32 -14.77 -7.85 -9.31
N LYS A 33 -15.91 -7.36 -9.80
CA LYS A 33 -17.22 -7.97 -9.56
C LYS A 33 -17.32 -9.38 -10.13
N GLU A 34 -16.81 -9.61 -11.33
CA GLU A 34 -16.83 -10.92 -12.00
C GLU A 34 -15.94 -11.94 -11.30
N THR A 35 -14.83 -11.51 -10.71
CA THR A 35 -13.84 -12.39 -10.03
C THR A 35 -14.01 -12.46 -8.51
N GLY A 36 -14.97 -11.73 -7.91
CA GLY A 36 -15.11 -11.64 -6.46
C GLY A 36 -13.99 -10.89 -5.76
N GLY A 37 -13.32 -9.97 -6.48
CA GLY A 37 -12.23 -9.18 -5.93
C GLY A 37 -12.70 -8.07 -4.97
N PRO A 38 -11.79 -7.51 -4.16
CA PRO A 38 -12.12 -6.58 -3.09
C PRO A 38 -12.37 -5.13 -3.55
N LEU A 39 -12.01 -4.77 -4.79
CA LEU A 39 -12.12 -3.40 -5.28
C LEU A 39 -13.52 -3.13 -5.83
N VAL A 40 -14.44 -2.75 -4.95
CA VAL A 40 -15.83 -2.46 -5.32
C VAL A 40 -16.16 -1.01 -4.97
N TYR A 41 -16.10 -0.15 -5.97
CA TYR A 41 -16.49 1.26 -5.88
C TYR A 41 -17.35 1.64 -7.09
N ASP A 42 -18.04 2.77 -7.01
CA ASP A 42 -18.79 3.34 -8.12
C ASP A 42 -17.86 4.26 -8.95
N ALA A 43 -17.44 3.80 -10.12
CA ALA A 43 -16.55 4.55 -11.00
C ALA A 43 -17.18 5.81 -11.63
N SER A 44 -18.48 6.06 -11.42
CA SER A 44 -19.18 7.30 -11.83
C SER A 44 -19.17 8.38 -10.75
N ARG A 45 -18.74 8.06 -9.53
CA ARG A 45 -18.63 8.98 -8.39
C ARG A 45 -17.17 9.37 -8.16
N ASP A 46 -16.98 10.48 -7.46
CA ASP A 46 -15.66 10.93 -7.04
C ASP A 46 -14.97 9.86 -6.19
N LEU A 47 -13.68 9.67 -6.46
CA LEU A 47 -12.81 8.72 -5.78
C LEU A 47 -11.51 9.43 -5.39
N ILE A 48 -11.20 9.46 -4.10
CA ILE A 48 -9.92 9.98 -3.60
C ILE A 48 -8.99 8.79 -3.38
N MET A 49 -8.08 8.58 -4.31
CA MET A 49 -7.14 7.45 -4.34
C MET A 49 -5.93 7.66 -3.41
N GLY A 50 -4.92 6.84 -3.58
CA GLY A 50 -3.66 6.84 -2.84
C GLY A 50 -3.65 5.77 -1.75
N HIS A 51 -2.76 4.79 -1.90
CA HIS A 51 -2.65 3.66 -0.98
C HIS A 51 -1.21 3.37 -0.52
N GLU A 52 -0.24 4.11 -1.04
CA GLU A 52 1.18 4.06 -0.66
C GLU A 52 1.51 5.27 0.23
N PHE A 53 1.13 5.25 1.49
CA PHE A 53 1.16 6.46 2.33
C PHE A 53 1.94 6.30 3.64
N CYS A 54 2.40 7.45 4.14
CA CYS A 54 2.84 7.68 5.51
C CYS A 54 2.01 8.82 6.10
N ALA A 55 1.57 8.68 7.33
CA ALA A 55 0.65 9.61 7.98
C ALA A 55 0.99 9.83 9.45
N GLU A 56 0.50 10.94 10.02
CA GLU A 56 0.57 11.28 11.44
C GLU A 56 -0.77 11.03 12.11
N ILE A 57 -0.78 10.35 13.25
CA ILE A 57 -1.99 10.16 14.06
C ILE A 57 -2.40 11.51 14.65
N LEU A 58 -3.61 11.95 14.37
CA LEU A 58 -4.21 13.14 14.98
C LEU A 58 -5.07 12.78 16.19
N GLU A 59 -5.94 11.77 16.03
CA GLU A 59 -6.88 11.34 17.05
C GLU A 59 -6.94 9.82 17.11
N VAL A 60 -7.11 9.28 18.30
CA VAL A 60 -7.29 7.85 18.56
C VAL A 60 -8.72 7.57 19.03
N GLY A 61 -9.35 6.56 18.45
CA GLY A 61 -10.66 6.08 18.88
C GLY A 61 -10.57 5.18 20.12
N SER A 62 -11.71 4.79 20.66
CA SER A 62 -11.75 3.83 21.77
C SER A 62 -11.19 2.46 21.37
N GLY A 63 -10.51 1.76 22.30
CA GLY A 63 -9.95 0.43 22.04
C GLY A 63 -8.71 0.41 21.13
N VAL A 64 -8.15 1.57 20.81
CA VAL A 64 -6.83 1.67 20.18
C VAL A 64 -5.76 1.32 21.21
N PRO A 65 -4.73 0.52 20.89
CA PRO A 65 -3.66 0.18 21.83
C PRO A 65 -2.94 1.41 22.37
N ASP A 66 -2.62 1.43 23.66
CA ASP A 66 -2.01 2.57 24.38
C ASP A 66 -0.66 3.05 23.81
N HIS A 67 0.03 2.20 23.06
CA HIS A 67 1.31 2.55 22.44
C HIS A 67 1.17 3.36 21.15
N LEU A 68 -0.07 3.59 20.67
CA LEU A 68 -0.40 4.43 19.52
C LEU A 68 -1.05 5.72 20.03
N THR A 69 -0.39 6.83 19.80
CA THR A 69 -0.80 8.14 20.33
C THR A 69 -0.81 9.21 19.24
N SER A 70 -1.50 10.32 19.50
CA SER A 70 -1.44 11.51 18.63
C SER A 70 0.02 11.97 18.49
N GLY A 71 0.44 12.30 17.28
CA GLY A 71 1.78 12.66 16.89
C GLY A 71 2.65 11.49 16.41
N ASP A 72 2.21 10.23 16.60
CA ASP A 72 2.93 9.08 16.04
C ASP A 72 2.86 9.06 14.52
N ILE A 73 4.02 8.81 13.89
CA ILE A 73 4.13 8.62 12.45
C ILE A 73 3.94 7.14 12.14
N VAL A 74 3.04 6.85 11.19
CA VAL A 74 2.62 5.48 10.88
C VAL A 74 2.50 5.25 9.37
N CYS A 75 2.73 3.99 8.97
CA CYS A 75 2.26 3.41 7.73
C CYS A 75 1.18 2.38 8.03
N SER A 76 0.43 1.94 7.03
CA SER A 76 -0.60 0.91 7.20
C SER A 76 -0.78 0.10 5.92
N MET A 77 -1.32 -1.10 6.06
CA MET A 77 -2.01 -1.73 4.95
C MET A 77 -3.21 -0.84 4.57
N PRO A 78 -3.47 -0.61 3.26
CA PRO A 78 -4.52 0.33 2.82
C PRO A 78 -5.92 -0.29 2.90
N VAL A 79 -6.29 -0.78 4.07
CA VAL A 79 -7.64 -1.29 4.35
C VAL A 79 -8.16 -0.77 5.69
N LEU A 80 -9.46 -0.52 5.75
CA LEU A 80 -10.18 -0.17 6.95
C LEU A 80 -11.09 -1.34 7.34
N VAL A 81 -10.89 -1.90 8.54
CA VAL A 81 -11.67 -3.01 9.07
C VAL A 81 -12.74 -2.47 9.99
N ARG A 82 -14.00 -2.70 9.67
CA ARG A 82 -15.17 -2.24 10.41
C ARG A 82 -16.15 -3.38 10.66
N SER A 83 -17.17 -3.15 11.47
CA SER A 83 -18.23 -4.12 11.74
C SER A 83 -19.08 -4.48 10.51
N ASP A 84 -19.13 -3.60 9.52
CA ASP A 84 -19.84 -3.78 8.26
C ASP A 84 -18.98 -4.40 7.15
N GLY A 85 -17.69 -4.62 7.41
CA GLY A 85 -16.78 -5.28 6.46
C GLY A 85 -15.38 -4.68 6.39
N VAL A 86 -14.66 -5.07 5.33
CA VAL A 86 -13.33 -4.57 5.00
C VAL A 86 -13.44 -3.63 3.80
N HIS A 87 -12.99 -2.40 3.98
CA HIS A 87 -13.02 -1.35 2.96
C HIS A 87 -11.61 -1.05 2.46
N THR A 88 -11.41 -1.01 1.16
CA THR A 88 -10.11 -0.69 0.57
C THR A 88 -9.92 0.82 0.52
N ILE A 89 -8.96 1.34 1.30
CA ILE A 89 -8.62 2.77 1.33
C ILE A 89 -8.05 3.17 -0.04
N GLY A 90 -8.51 4.31 -0.57
CA GLY A 90 -8.13 4.79 -1.90
C GLY A 90 -8.89 4.16 -3.06
N TYR A 91 -9.71 3.13 -2.80
CA TYR A 91 -10.63 2.49 -3.75
C TYR A 91 -12.03 2.33 -3.15
N SER A 92 -12.48 3.33 -2.39
CA SER A 92 -13.80 3.45 -1.78
C SER A 92 -14.34 4.86 -2.00
N ASN A 93 -15.61 5.00 -2.37
CA ASN A 93 -16.24 6.31 -2.46
C ASN A 93 -16.58 6.91 -1.08
N GLU A 94 -16.50 6.11 -0.02
CA GLU A 94 -16.83 6.51 1.35
C GLU A 94 -15.57 6.80 2.19
N PHE A 95 -14.44 6.11 1.88
CA PHE A 95 -13.20 6.23 2.64
C PHE A 95 -12.06 6.69 1.74
N PRO A 96 -11.67 7.98 1.86
CA PRO A 96 -10.60 8.54 1.05
C PRO A 96 -9.26 7.88 1.33
N GLY A 97 -8.41 7.82 0.30
CA GLY A 97 -7.03 7.39 0.40
C GLY A 97 -6.04 8.50 0.72
N GLY A 98 -4.76 8.19 0.60
CA GLY A 98 -3.65 9.07 0.96
C GLY A 98 -3.49 10.33 0.12
N TYR A 99 -4.27 10.53 -0.95
CA TYR A 99 -4.33 11.81 -1.66
C TYR A 99 -5.24 12.83 -0.97
N ALA A 100 -6.01 12.41 0.05
CA ALA A 100 -6.68 13.31 0.96
C ALA A 100 -5.72 13.87 2.02
N GLU A 101 -6.05 15.02 2.60
CA GLU A 101 -5.33 15.55 3.76
C GLU A 101 -5.51 14.67 5.00
N HIS A 102 -6.68 14.05 5.14
CA HIS A 102 -7.05 13.22 6.28
C HIS A 102 -7.72 11.93 5.83
N MET A 103 -7.48 10.85 6.58
CA MET A 103 -8.14 9.56 6.36
C MET A 103 -8.29 8.78 7.67
N LEU A 104 -9.11 7.74 7.65
CA LEU A 104 -9.30 6.82 8.77
C LEU A 104 -8.48 5.55 8.52
N LEU A 105 -7.80 5.06 9.56
CA LEU A 105 -7.03 3.82 9.52
C LEU A 105 -7.43 2.90 10.66
N SER A 106 -7.33 1.58 10.44
CA SER A 106 -7.50 0.58 11.48
C SER A 106 -6.25 0.45 12.34
N SER A 107 -6.35 0.68 13.63
CA SER A 107 -5.21 0.68 14.57
C SER A 107 -4.43 -0.63 14.57
N GLN A 108 -5.10 -1.75 14.37
CA GLN A 108 -4.49 -3.09 14.32
C GLN A 108 -3.56 -3.32 13.12
N LEU A 109 -3.63 -2.47 12.10
CA LEU A 109 -2.82 -2.57 10.87
C LEU A 109 -1.71 -1.53 10.82
N LEU A 110 -1.60 -0.68 11.83
CA LEU A 110 -0.61 0.39 11.87
C LEU A 110 0.79 -0.15 12.16
N LEU A 111 1.75 0.38 11.43
CA LEU A 111 3.18 0.18 11.60
C LEU A 111 3.81 1.51 12.00
N PRO A 112 4.20 1.72 13.27
CA PRO A 112 4.90 2.93 13.68
C PRO A 112 6.26 3.08 13.00
N VAL A 113 6.53 4.27 12.48
CA VAL A 113 7.80 4.62 11.84
C VAL A 113 8.77 5.07 12.93
N ARG A 114 9.68 4.20 13.33
CA ARG A 114 10.59 4.44 14.49
C ARG A 114 12.07 4.58 14.12
N ASN A 115 12.42 4.41 12.84
CA ASN A 115 13.81 4.28 12.41
C ASN A 115 14.42 5.57 11.83
N GLY A 116 13.81 6.72 12.10
CA GLY A 116 14.27 8.00 11.57
C GLY A 116 14.07 8.17 10.06
N LEU A 117 13.24 7.33 9.43
CA LEU A 117 12.85 7.49 8.04
C LEU A 117 12.03 8.78 7.88
N SER A 118 12.26 9.50 6.79
CA SER A 118 11.37 10.57 6.38
C SER A 118 10.00 10.01 5.97
N ALA A 119 8.97 10.85 5.98
CA ALA A 119 7.64 10.44 5.55
C ALA A 119 7.61 9.90 4.10
N ALA A 120 8.42 10.47 3.22
CA ALA A 120 8.55 10.01 1.83
C ALA A 120 9.18 8.60 1.73
N GLU A 121 10.20 8.32 2.54
CA GLU A 121 10.80 6.98 2.60
C GLU A 121 9.85 5.97 3.25
N ALA A 122 9.16 6.36 4.31
CA ALA A 122 8.19 5.50 5.00
C ALA A 122 6.98 5.17 4.11
N ALA A 123 6.54 6.08 3.23
CA ALA A 123 5.48 5.81 2.26
C ALA A 123 5.80 4.68 1.29
N LEU A 124 7.09 4.34 1.09
CA LEU A 124 7.50 3.19 0.28
C LEU A 124 7.25 1.84 0.97
N THR A 125 6.79 1.82 2.22
CA THR A 125 6.54 0.57 2.96
C THR A 125 5.56 -0.35 2.23
N GLU A 126 4.48 0.20 1.66
CA GLU A 126 3.47 -0.58 0.93
C GLU A 126 4.07 -1.24 -0.32
N PRO A 127 4.64 -0.52 -1.31
CA PRO A 127 5.20 -1.17 -2.50
C PRO A 127 6.39 -2.10 -2.18
N MET A 128 7.17 -1.79 -1.15
CA MET A 128 8.24 -2.69 -0.67
C MET A 128 7.66 -3.98 -0.09
N ALA A 129 6.53 -3.91 0.64
CA ALA A 129 5.84 -5.09 1.14
C ALA A 129 5.29 -5.97 0.00
N VAL A 130 4.78 -5.37 -1.08
CA VAL A 130 4.37 -6.10 -2.29
C VAL A 130 5.55 -6.86 -2.90
N GLY A 131 6.69 -6.21 -3.08
CA GLY A 131 7.91 -6.84 -3.59
C GLY A 131 8.40 -7.96 -2.68
N ARG A 132 8.41 -7.73 -1.37
CA ARG A 132 8.76 -8.75 -0.36
C ARG A 132 7.83 -9.95 -0.43
N HIS A 133 6.52 -9.73 -0.50
CA HIS A 133 5.53 -10.79 -0.61
C HIS A 133 5.73 -11.65 -1.86
N ALA A 134 6.02 -11.03 -3.01
CA ALA A 134 6.31 -11.76 -4.25
C ALA A 134 7.51 -12.71 -4.08
N VAL A 135 8.59 -12.25 -3.44
CA VAL A 135 9.78 -13.09 -3.16
C VAL A 135 9.43 -14.22 -2.18
N GLU A 136 8.66 -13.97 -1.13
CA GLU A 136 8.23 -15.02 -0.20
C GLU A 136 7.37 -16.10 -0.90
N LYS A 137 6.56 -15.71 -1.88
CA LYS A 137 5.71 -16.62 -2.66
C LYS A 137 6.45 -17.36 -3.76
N SER A 138 7.59 -16.88 -4.23
CA SER A 138 8.36 -17.50 -5.31
C SER A 138 9.02 -18.83 -4.92
N SER A 139 9.17 -19.11 -3.62
CA SER A 139 9.92 -20.24 -3.08
C SER A 139 11.39 -20.30 -3.55
N ALA A 140 11.96 -19.19 -4.01
CA ALA A 140 13.33 -19.10 -4.48
C ALA A 140 14.33 -19.42 -3.36
N THR A 141 15.38 -20.15 -3.71
CA THR A 141 16.48 -20.60 -2.83
C THR A 141 17.81 -19.97 -3.24
N GLY A 142 18.86 -20.18 -2.45
CA GLY A 142 20.20 -19.67 -2.75
C GLY A 142 20.86 -20.26 -4.02
N ASP A 143 20.33 -21.40 -4.51
CA ASP A 143 20.85 -22.08 -5.71
C ASP A 143 20.18 -21.59 -7.01
N ASP A 144 19.18 -20.71 -6.88
CA ASP A 144 18.42 -20.22 -8.02
C ASP A 144 19.01 -18.95 -8.62
N VAL A 145 18.92 -18.84 -9.95
CA VAL A 145 19.14 -17.59 -10.68
C VAL A 145 17.80 -16.87 -10.84
N CYS A 146 17.62 -15.76 -10.14
CA CYS A 146 16.36 -15.02 -10.13
C CYS A 146 16.30 -14.04 -11.31
N LEU A 147 15.25 -14.11 -12.12
CA LEU A 147 14.99 -13.16 -13.21
C LEU A 147 13.79 -12.26 -12.85
N VAL A 148 14.02 -10.95 -12.80
CA VAL A 148 12.97 -9.94 -12.61
C VAL A 148 12.71 -9.23 -13.93
N ILE A 149 11.50 -9.36 -14.46
CA ILE A 149 11.06 -8.71 -15.70
C ILE A 149 10.16 -7.52 -15.34
N GLY A 150 10.62 -6.32 -15.70
CA GLY A 150 10.05 -5.04 -15.31
C GLY A 150 10.78 -4.42 -14.12
N CYS A 151 11.50 -3.31 -14.36
CA CYS A 151 12.28 -2.58 -13.35
C CYS A 151 11.57 -1.29 -12.90
N GLY A 152 10.23 -1.32 -12.87
CA GLY A 152 9.41 -0.29 -12.23
C GLY A 152 9.46 -0.38 -10.69
N PRO A 153 8.68 0.43 -9.95
CA PRO A 153 8.73 0.46 -8.49
C PRO A 153 8.61 -0.92 -7.82
N VAL A 154 7.64 -1.73 -8.24
CA VAL A 154 7.46 -3.10 -7.72
C VAL A 154 8.62 -4.01 -8.10
N GLY A 155 9.13 -3.94 -9.34
CA GLY A 155 10.30 -4.73 -9.76
C GLY A 155 11.55 -4.38 -8.96
N LEU A 156 11.78 -3.11 -8.68
CA LEU A 156 12.86 -2.65 -7.80
C LEU A 156 12.69 -3.15 -6.36
N ALA A 157 11.46 -3.15 -5.85
CA ALA A 157 11.14 -3.71 -4.53
C ALA A 157 11.41 -5.23 -4.47
N VAL A 158 11.08 -5.98 -5.53
CA VAL A 158 11.42 -7.41 -5.66
C VAL A 158 12.94 -7.62 -5.66
N ILE A 159 13.69 -6.84 -6.46
CA ILE A 159 15.15 -6.92 -6.51
C ILE A 159 15.75 -6.64 -5.12
N ALA A 160 15.28 -5.60 -4.44
CA ALA A 160 15.73 -5.27 -3.09
C ALA A 160 15.44 -6.40 -2.10
N ALA A 161 14.25 -7.01 -2.15
CA ALA A 161 13.86 -8.12 -1.29
C ALA A 161 14.70 -9.38 -1.56
N LEU A 162 14.98 -9.74 -2.83
CA LEU A 162 15.87 -10.82 -3.20
C LEU A 162 17.27 -10.60 -2.62
N LYS A 163 17.81 -9.40 -2.79
CA LYS A 163 19.13 -9.03 -2.26
C LYS A 163 19.18 -9.07 -0.73
N GLN A 164 18.14 -8.57 -0.06
CA GLN A 164 18.05 -8.61 1.41
C GLN A 164 18.05 -10.05 1.94
N LYS A 165 17.46 -11.00 1.21
CA LYS A 165 17.45 -12.44 1.56
C LYS A 165 18.75 -13.16 1.17
N GLY A 166 19.69 -12.49 0.50
CA GLY A 166 20.92 -13.12 -0.01
C GLY A 166 20.68 -14.06 -1.20
N LEU A 167 19.53 -13.93 -1.87
CA LEU A 167 19.19 -14.73 -3.05
C LEU A 167 19.82 -14.14 -4.31
N GLY A 168 20.31 -14.99 -5.18
CA GLY A 168 20.89 -14.56 -6.44
C GLY A 168 21.90 -15.57 -7.00
N PRO A 169 22.38 -15.33 -8.22
CA PRO A 169 22.38 -14.05 -8.97
C PRO A 169 20.99 -13.53 -9.32
N VAL A 170 20.83 -12.19 -9.34
CA VAL A 170 19.60 -11.53 -9.77
C VAL A 170 19.84 -10.88 -11.13
N LEU A 171 19.09 -11.30 -12.13
CA LEU A 171 19.02 -10.69 -13.45
C LEU A 171 17.80 -9.79 -13.51
N ALA A 172 17.96 -8.57 -14.04
CA ALA A 172 16.88 -7.61 -14.20
C ALA A 172 16.75 -7.23 -15.68
N ALA A 173 15.52 -7.18 -16.19
CA ALA A 173 15.24 -6.83 -17.57
C ALA A 173 14.05 -5.85 -17.63
N ASP A 174 14.13 -4.85 -18.50
CA ASP A 174 13.02 -3.92 -18.80
C ASP A 174 13.08 -3.55 -20.29
N PHE A 175 11.92 -3.25 -20.88
CA PHE A 175 11.87 -2.72 -22.25
C PHE A 175 12.28 -1.22 -22.32
N SER A 176 12.19 -0.51 -21.19
CA SER A 176 12.57 0.88 -21.10
C SER A 176 14.09 1.03 -20.89
N PRO A 177 14.81 1.74 -21.78
CA PRO A 177 16.24 1.99 -21.58
C PRO A 177 16.54 2.95 -20.41
N ARG A 178 15.50 3.51 -19.78
CA ARG A 178 15.62 4.41 -18.62
C ARG A 178 15.42 3.70 -17.28
N ARG A 179 15.14 2.42 -17.29
CA ARG A 179 14.90 1.62 -16.09
C ARG A 179 15.94 0.54 -15.86
#